data_0840de685248a80c36181a95fd853a2a
#
_entry.id   0840de685248a80c36181a95fd853a2a
#
_cell.length_a   1.000
_cell.length_b   1.000
_cell.length_c   1.000
_cell.angle_alpha   90.00
_cell.angle_beta   90.00
_cell.angle_gamma   90.00
#
_symmetry.space_group_name_H-M   'P 1'
#
loop_
_entity.id
_entity.type
_entity.pdbx_description
1 polymer ?
#
loop_
_entity_poly.entity_id
_entity_poly.type
_entity_poly.pdbx_seq_one_letter_code
_entity_poly.pdbx_strand_id
1 'polypeptide(L)'
;VKNMPEQDLKLMTRVNDIYHHATEYGNMTLEKAAEGLIWKVEKEEKFKKQQDAEAERKREEKRQKAKESGAEEEEEEVQYDLMISYSWADMDLAHRIFHHLTDKLGYTIWLGQEQMHGSTIQAMANAVDNAQFILMCMSDTYKRSANCQSEAEYAFNRKKHIVPCKMKKDYNPDGWLGFILGTRMYIDFGTYEFEKAIELLDNEIQLQKKKRKEAREMAR
;
A
#
# COMPACT_ATOMS: atom_id res chain seq x y z
N VAL A 1 8.14 19.35 -11.47
CA VAL A 1 7.98 19.73 -12.88
C VAL A 1 9.32 19.69 -13.64
N LYS A 2 10.48 19.87 -13.01
CA LYS A 2 11.79 19.94 -13.71
C LYS A 2 12.36 18.59 -14.23
N ASN A 3 11.77 17.42 -13.88
CA ASN A 3 12.27 16.10 -14.28
C ASN A 3 11.17 15.16 -14.83
N MET A 4 10.07 15.72 -15.32
CA MET A 4 8.97 14.95 -15.88
C MET A 4 9.26 14.62 -17.36
N PRO A 5 9.01 13.40 -17.85
CA PRO A 5 9.11 13.06 -19.26
C PRO A 5 8.24 13.98 -20.11
N GLU A 6 8.68 14.31 -21.33
CA GLU A 6 7.98 15.24 -22.21
C GLU A 6 6.53 14.84 -22.53
N GLN A 7 6.26 13.53 -22.57
CA GLN A 7 4.92 13.00 -22.79
C GLN A 7 3.99 13.29 -21.59
N ASP A 8 4.51 13.15 -20.37
CA ASP A 8 3.74 13.41 -19.15
C ASP A 8 3.49 14.89 -18.96
N LEU A 9 4.44 15.75 -19.35
CA LEU A 9 4.27 17.20 -19.34
C LEU A 9 3.18 17.65 -20.32
N LYS A 10 3.12 17.06 -21.52
CA LYS A 10 2.04 17.33 -22.51
C LYS A 10 0.68 16.84 -21.99
N LEU A 11 0.64 15.69 -21.32
CA LEU A 11 -0.58 15.17 -20.71
C LEU A 11 -1.08 16.11 -19.62
N MET A 12 -0.19 16.54 -18.72
CA MET A 12 -0.52 17.47 -17.64
C MET A 12 -1.05 18.81 -18.15
N THR A 13 -0.44 19.36 -19.20
CA THR A 13 -0.93 20.58 -19.82
C THR A 13 -2.37 20.40 -20.30
N ARG A 14 -2.67 19.30 -21.01
CA ARG A 14 -4.02 19.00 -21.49
C ARG A 14 -5.04 18.77 -20.37
N VAL A 15 -4.63 18.13 -19.28
CA VAL A 15 -5.50 17.89 -18.11
C VAL A 15 -5.81 19.22 -17.40
N ASN A 16 -4.82 20.10 -17.25
CA ASN A 16 -5.04 21.45 -16.72
C ASN A 16 -5.98 22.30 -17.60
N ASP A 17 -5.83 22.23 -18.92
CA ASP A 17 -6.74 22.90 -19.84
C ASP A 17 -8.18 22.39 -19.70
N ILE A 18 -8.35 21.06 -19.57
CA ILE A 18 -9.65 20.43 -19.32
C ILE A 18 -10.25 20.88 -17.98
N TYR A 19 -9.42 20.96 -16.93
CA TYR A 19 -9.85 21.43 -15.62
C TYR A 19 -10.37 22.87 -15.68
N HIS A 20 -9.58 23.78 -16.24
CA HIS A 20 -9.99 25.18 -16.38
C HIS A 20 -11.25 25.34 -17.20
N HIS A 21 -11.38 24.62 -18.32
CA HIS A 21 -12.56 24.66 -19.16
C HIS A 21 -13.78 24.09 -18.42
N ALA A 22 -13.64 22.99 -17.69
CA ALA A 22 -14.72 22.40 -16.92
C ALA A 22 -15.23 23.33 -15.81
N THR A 23 -14.32 24.03 -15.13
CA THR A 23 -14.63 25.04 -14.11
C THR A 23 -15.39 26.23 -14.74
N GLU A 24 -14.90 26.74 -15.88
CA GLU A 24 -15.51 27.87 -16.58
C GLU A 24 -16.95 27.58 -17.05
N TYR A 25 -17.22 26.37 -17.51
CA TYR A 25 -18.55 25.94 -17.99
C TYR A 25 -19.41 25.22 -16.93
N GLY A 26 -18.94 25.14 -15.67
CA GLY A 26 -19.67 24.58 -14.55
C GLY A 26 -19.90 23.05 -14.65
N ASN A 27 -19.06 22.33 -15.39
CA ASN A 27 -19.14 20.88 -15.50
C ASN A 27 -18.43 20.19 -14.31
N MET A 28 -19.12 20.10 -13.18
CA MET A 28 -18.62 19.56 -11.94
C MET A 28 -18.06 18.11 -12.05
N THR A 29 -18.59 17.30 -12.96
CA THR A 29 -18.13 15.91 -13.13
C THR A 29 -16.77 15.87 -13.82
N LEU A 30 -16.60 16.67 -14.86
CA LEU A 30 -15.34 16.77 -15.60
C LEU A 30 -14.26 17.49 -14.79
N GLU A 31 -14.66 18.54 -14.04
CA GLU A 31 -13.80 19.26 -13.10
C GLU A 31 -13.20 18.31 -12.04
N LYS A 32 -14.03 17.54 -11.35
CA LYS A 32 -13.59 16.54 -10.37
C LYS A 32 -12.68 15.46 -10.96
N ALA A 33 -12.98 15.00 -12.17
CA ALA A 33 -12.15 14.02 -12.86
C ALA A 33 -10.77 14.60 -13.23
N ALA A 34 -10.73 15.83 -13.74
CA ALA A 34 -9.48 16.52 -14.07
C ALA A 34 -8.67 16.86 -12.81
N GLU A 35 -9.32 17.36 -11.76
CA GLU A 35 -8.72 17.61 -10.45
C GLU A 35 -8.09 16.32 -9.86
N GLY A 36 -8.78 15.19 -9.93
CA GLY A 36 -8.26 13.89 -9.52
C GLY A 36 -7.01 13.50 -10.29
N LEU A 37 -6.95 13.76 -11.60
CA LEU A 37 -5.76 13.49 -12.42
C LEU A 37 -4.58 14.42 -12.10
N ILE A 38 -4.83 15.71 -11.87
CA ILE A 38 -3.81 16.69 -11.47
C ILE A 38 -3.24 16.29 -10.10
N TRP A 39 -4.12 16.00 -9.15
CA TRP A 39 -3.72 15.56 -7.82
C TRP A 39 -2.88 14.28 -7.90
N LYS A 40 -3.27 13.33 -8.76
CA LYS A 40 -2.58 12.08 -8.99
C LYS A 40 -1.12 12.31 -9.41
N VAL A 41 -0.89 13.16 -10.40
CA VAL A 41 0.46 13.36 -10.98
C VAL A 41 1.34 14.22 -10.07
N GLU A 42 0.79 15.26 -9.43
CA GLU A 42 1.60 16.20 -8.64
C GLU A 42 1.86 15.75 -7.20
N LYS A 43 0.86 15.17 -6.54
CA LYS A 43 0.99 14.76 -5.13
C LYS A 43 1.56 13.35 -4.95
N GLU A 44 1.32 12.46 -5.89
CA GLU A 44 1.82 11.09 -5.85
C GLU A 44 3.35 11.05 -5.95
N GLU A 45 3.96 11.86 -6.82
CA GLU A 45 5.42 12.00 -6.85
C GLU A 45 6.01 12.54 -5.55
N LYS A 46 5.35 13.53 -4.94
CA LYS A 46 5.80 14.08 -3.65
C LYS A 46 5.66 13.06 -2.53
N PHE A 47 4.56 12.34 -2.51
CA PHE A 47 4.31 11.30 -1.52
C PHE A 47 5.32 10.16 -1.63
N LYS A 48 5.62 9.70 -2.85
CA LYS A 48 6.63 8.67 -3.09
C LYS A 48 8.03 9.13 -2.65
N LYS A 49 8.42 10.36 -3.00
CA LYS A 49 9.71 10.94 -2.55
C LYS A 49 9.79 11.06 -1.03
N GLN A 50 8.68 11.36 -0.37
CA GLN A 50 8.62 11.41 1.09
C GLN A 50 8.72 10.01 1.71
N GLN A 51 8.05 9.01 1.13
CA GLN A 51 8.16 7.61 1.57
C GLN A 51 9.59 7.08 1.44
N ASP A 52 10.20 7.28 0.26
CA ASP A 52 11.55 6.80 -0.01
C ASP A 52 12.56 7.48 0.93
N ALA A 53 12.44 8.80 1.16
CA ALA A 53 13.28 9.55 2.07
C ALA A 53 13.08 9.13 3.54
N GLU A 54 11.85 8.86 3.95
CA GLU A 54 11.57 8.40 5.32
C GLU A 54 12.03 6.97 5.55
N ALA A 55 11.86 6.08 4.57
CA ALA A 55 12.41 4.74 4.60
C ALA A 55 13.94 4.76 4.70
N GLU A 56 14.59 5.63 3.92
CA GLU A 56 16.05 5.79 3.93
C GLU A 56 16.56 6.35 5.26
N ARG A 57 15.88 7.34 5.85
CA ARG A 57 16.20 7.87 7.17
C ARG A 57 16.09 6.79 8.26
N LYS A 58 14.99 6.02 8.26
CA LYS A 58 14.80 4.91 9.23
C LYS A 58 15.86 3.81 9.03
N ARG A 59 16.35 3.60 7.80
CA ARG A 59 17.49 2.70 7.51
C ARG A 59 18.78 3.21 8.12
N GLU A 60 19.09 4.49 7.94
CA GLU A 60 20.28 5.10 8.51
C GLU A 60 20.27 5.08 10.04
N GLU A 61 19.13 5.38 10.66
CA GLU A 61 18.96 5.30 12.12
C GLU A 61 19.16 3.85 12.64
N LYS A 62 18.65 2.83 11.92
CA LYS A 62 18.88 1.42 12.26
C LYS A 62 20.35 1.02 12.06
N ARG A 63 20.99 1.46 10.97
CA ARG A 63 22.44 1.21 10.72
C ARG A 63 23.32 1.84 11.80
N GLN A 64 23.02 3.06 12.22
CA GLN A 64 23.76 3.72 13.29
C GLN A 64 23.62 2.96 14.61
N LYS A 65 22.39 2.55 14.98
CA LYS A 65 22.16 1.75 16.19
C LYS A 65 22.84 0.37 16.14
N ALA A 66 22.89 -0.28 14.96
CA ALA A 66 23.59 -1.55 14.79
C ALA A 66 25.11 -1.38 14.93
N LYS A 67 25.69 -0.31 14.39
CA LYS A 67 27.12 0.03 14.56
C LYS A 67 27.48 0.32 16.00
N GLU A 68 26.61 1.00 16.74
CA GLU A 68 26.82 1.30 18.18
C GLU A 68 26.71 0.04 19.06
N SER A 69 25.94 -0.97 18.63
CA SER A 69 25.75 -2.23 19.36
C SER A 69 26.77 -3.33 19.04
N GLY A 70 27.71 -3.11 18.09
CA GLY A 70 28.74 -4.08 17.72
C GLY A 70 28.21 -5.36 17.08
N ALA A 71 26.99 -5.36 16.56
CA ALA A 71 26.42 -6.46 15.80
C ALA A 71 27.04 -6.50 14.38
N GLU A 72 27.49 -7.69 13.94
CA GLU A 72 27.95 -7.89 12.57
C GLU A 72 26.87 -7.47 11.59
N GLU A 73 27.26 -6.65 10.61
CA GLU A 73 26.37 -6.23 9.51
C GLU A 73 26.04 -7.46 8.65
N GLU A 74 24.99 -8.21 9.01
CA GLU A 74 24.22 -8.89 7.98
C GLU A 74 23.57 -7.76 7.15
N GLU A 75 23.84 -7.74 5.84
CA GLU A 75 23.10 -6.88 4.90
C GLU A 75 21.61 -7.23 5.02
N GLU A 76 20.92 -6.63 6.00
CA GLU A 76 19.48 -6.77 6.13
C GLU A 76 18.85 -6.11 4.91
N GLU A 77 18.42 -6.92 3.94
CA GLU A 77 17.45 -6.51 2.94
C GLU A 77 16.35 -5.72 3.64
N VAL A 78 16.02 -4.58 3.07
CA VAL A 78 15.04 -3.64 3.63
C VAL A 78 13.73 -4.36 3.86
N GLN A 79 13.46 -4.69 5.10
CA GLN A 79 12.22 -5.34 5.48
C GLN A 79 11.19 -4.27 5.85
N TYR A 80 10.07 -4.30 5.10
CA TYR A 80 8.87 -3.60 5.50
C TYR A 80 8.11 -4.46 6.51
N ASP A 81 7.53 -3.82 7.52
CA ASP A 81 6.56 -4.50 8.38
C ASP A 81 5.36 -4.95 7.55
N LEU A 82 4.90 -4.09 6.67
CA LEU A 82 3.69 -4.28 5.88
C LEU A 82 3.87 -3.82 4.43
N MET A 83 3.20 -4.51 3.52
CA MET A 83 2.87 -4.02 2.19
C MET A 83 1.36 -3.86 2.10
N ILE A 84 0.87 -2.70 1.66
CA ILE A 84 -0.55 -2.47 1.41
C ILE A 84 -0.81 -2.62 -0.09
N SER A 85 -1.56 -3.66 -0.46
CA SER A 85 -2.05 -3.90 -1.81
C SER A 85 -3.51 -3.45 -1.89
N TYR A 86 -3.81 -2.47 -2.76
CA TYR A 86 -5.13 -1.87 -2.88
C TYR A 86 -5.45 -1.49 -4.32
N SER A 87 -6.74 -1.39 -4.64
CA SER A 87 -7.17 -0.85 -5.93
C SER A 87 -7.25 0.67 -5.85
N TRP A 88 -7.04 1.32 -6.99
CA TRP A 88 -7.09 2.78 -7.10
C TRP A 88 -8.40 3.39 -6.54
N ALA A 89 -9.52 2.73 -6.74
CA ALA A 89 -10.82 3.20 -6.26
C ALA A 89 -10.95 3.18 -4.72
N ASP A 90 -10.06 2.50 -4.02
CA ASP A 90 -10.04 2.38 -2.56
C ASP A 90 -8.89 3.20 -1.94
N MET A 91 -8.25 4.08 -2.74
CA MET A 91 -7.06 4.85 -2.37
C MET A 91 -7.24 5.66 -1.10
N ASP A 92 -8.35 6.40 -0.97
CA ASP A 92 -8.57 7.29 0.18
C ASP A 92 -8.53 6.53 1.51
N LEU A 93 -9.19 5.36 1.56
CA LEU A 93 -9.19 4.53 2.75
C LEU A 93 -7.84 3.84 2.95
N ALA A 94 -7.20 3.36 1.90
CA ALA A 94 -5.87 2.75 1.98
C ALA A 94 -4.82 3.73 2.49
N HIS A 95 -4.85 4.99 2.05
CA HIS A 95 -3.97 6.06 2.53
C HIS A 95 -4.26 6.44 3.98
N ARG A 96 -5.54 6.49 4.40
CA ARG A 96 -5.88 6.70 5.81
C ARG A 96 -5.31 5.59 6.70
N ILE A 97 -5.42 4.33 6.26
CA ILE A 97 -4.83 3.18 6.96
C ILE A 97 -3.32 3.34 7.02
N PHE A 98 -2.67 3.63 5.89
CA PHE A 98 -1.23 3.84 5.79
C PHE A 98 -0.75 4.91 6.77
N HIS A 99 -1.33 6.13 6.72
CA HIS A 99 -0.94 7.23 7.60
C HIS A 99 -1.14 6.89 9.08
N HIS A 100 -2.24 6.25 9.44
CA HIS A 100 -2.47 5.88 10.83
C HIS A 100 -1.43 4.86 11.32
N LEU A 101 -1.14 3.82 10.53
CA LEU A 101 -0.18 2.80 10.90
C LEU A 101 1.26 3.34 10.94
N THR A 102 1.61 4.24 10.00
CA THR A 102 2.96 4.83 9.93
C THR A 102 3.17 5.90 10.99
N ASP A 103 2.26 6.90 11.05
CA ASP A 103 2.48 8.12 11.82
C ASP A 103 2.18 7.91 13.32
N LYS A 104 1.18 7.07 13.65
CA LYS A 104 0.79 6.82 15.03
C LYS A 104 1.36 5.54 15.63
N LEU A 105 1.49 4.49 14.83
CA LEU A 105 1.94 3.17 15.32
C LEU A 105 3.37 2.82 14.91
N GLY A 106 4.02 3.63 14.05
CA GLY A 106 5.43 3.51 13.70
C GLY A 106 5.79 2.32 12.81
N TYR A 107 4.82 1.75 12.09
CA TYR A 107 5.09 0.69 11.13
C TYR A 107 5.89 1.18 9.93
N THR A 108 6.80 0.36 9.42
CA THR A 108 7.44 0.56 8.12
C THR A 108 6.59 -0.08 7.04
N ILE A 109 6.03 0.72 6.14
CA ILE A 109 5.02 0.25 5.18
C ILE A 109 5.45 0.58 3.76
N TRP A 110 5.36 -0.42 2.87
CA TRP A 110 5.36 -0.20 1.44
C TRP A 110 3.91 -0.12 0.95
N LEU A 111 3.58 0.99 0.28
CA LEU A 111 2.25 1.21 -0.28
C LEU A 111 2.29 0.89 -1.78
N GLY A 112 1.54 -0.15 -2.19
CA GLY A 112 1.39 -0.52 -3.59
C GLY A 112 0.70 0.59 -4.38
N GLN A 113 1.28 0.94 -5.53
CA GLN A 113 0.69 1.93 -6.43
C GLN A 113 0.35 1.24 -7.75
N GLU A 114 -0.92 1.10 -8.05
CA GLU A 114 -1.41 0.37 -9.24
C GLU A 114 -1.04 0.98 -10.59
N GLN A 115 -0.60 2.24 -10.65
CA GLN A 115 -0.37 2.91 -11.93
C GLN A 115 0.72 3.98 -11.87
N MET A 116 1.97 3.55 -11.77
CA MET A 116 3.05 4.39 -12.27
C MET A 116 3.64 3.71 -13.50
N HIS A 117 3.65 4.37 -14.64
CA HIS A 117 4.44 3.99 -15.77
C HIS A 117 5.90 3.89 -15.32
N GLY A 118 6.38 2.68 -15.03
CA GLY A 118 7.74 2.43 -14.58
C GLY A 118 7.91 1.63 -13.29
N SER A 119 6.83 1.33 -12.53
CA SER A 119 6.93 0.30 -11.48
C SER A 119 7.01 -1.06 -12.16
N THR A 120 8.21 -1.58 -12.26
CA THR A 120 8.42 -2.89 -12.88
C THR A 120 7.77 -3.97 -12.02
N ILE A 121 7.29 -5.05 -12.62
CA ILE A 121 6.88 -6.28 -11.94
C ILE A 121 7.92 -6.68 -10.88
N GLN A 122 9.19 -6.40 -11.14
CA GLN A 122 10.30 -6.64 -10.22
C GLN A 122 10.18 -5.81 -8.92
N ALA A 123 9.79 -4.54 -8.99
CA ALA A 123 9.61 -3.71 -7.79
C ALA A 123 8.45 -4.22 -6.92
N MET A 124 7.37 -4.67 -7.54
CA MET A 124 6.23 -5.28 -6.84
C MET A 124 6.63 -6.61 -6.20
N ALA A 125 7.34 -7.47 -6.92
CA ALA A 125 7.86 -8.72 -6.39
C ALA A 125 8.80 -8.48 -5.20
N ASN A 126 9.73 -7.54 -5.32
CA ASN A 126 10.64 -7.16 -4.23
C ASN A 126 9.87 -6.64 -3.01
N ALA A 127 8.83 -5.83 -3.19
CA ALA A 127 8.01 -5.33 -2.09
C ALA A 127 7.29 -6.47 -1.36
N VAL A 128 6.69 -7.41 -2.09
CA VAL A 128 6.09 -8.61 -1.50
C VAL A 128 7.15 -9.44 -0.77
N ASP A 129 8.31 -9.68 -1.38
CA ASP A 129 9.36 -10.51 -0.78
C ASP A 129 9.93 -9.88 0.50
N ASN A 130 10.05 -8.56 0.54
CA ASN A 130 10.63 -7.82 1.68
C ASN A 130 9.61 -7.38 2.74
N ALA A 131 8.31 -7.58 2.53
CA ALA A 131 7.29 -7.33 3.54
C ALA A 131 7.08 -8.54 4.47
N GLN A 132 6.86 -8.28 5.76
CA GLN A 132 6.49 -9.32 6.73
C GLN A 132 5.03 -9.74 6.57
N PHE A 133 4.14 -8.77 6.33
CA PHE A 133 2.70 -8.96 6.14
C PHE A 133 2.23 -8.24 4.88
N ILE A 134 1.21 -8.79 4.25
CA ILE A 134 0.55 -8.17 3.09
C ILE A 134 -0.88 -7.81 3.51
N LEU A 135 -1.20 -6.51 3.59
CA LEU A 135 -2.57 -6.04 3.72
C LEU A 135 -3.25 -6.11 2.36
N MET A 136 -4.24 -6.97 2.24
CA MET A 136 -5.01 -7.16 1.02
C MET A 136 -6.34 -6.41 1.13
N CYS A 137 -6.44 -5.24 0.49
CA CYS A 137 -7.59 -4.34 0.56
C CYS A 137 -8.69 -4.79 -0.40
N MET A 138 -9.56 -5.67 0.05
CA MET A 138 -10.56 -6.36 -0.78
C MET A 138 -11.76 -5.48 -1.10
N SER A 139 -12.05 -5.35 -2.41
CA SER A 139 -13.25 -4.72 -2.97
C SER A 139 -13.56 -5.28 -4.35
N ASP A 140 -14.68 -4.87 -4.94
CA ASP A 140 -15.04 -5.21 -6.32
C ASP A 140 -13.99 -4.71 -7.33
N THR A 141 -13.44 -3.53 -7.10
CA THR A 141 -12.41 -2.94 -7.95
C THR A 141 -11.08 -3.65 -7.78
N TYR A 142 -10.71 -4.03 -6.55
CA TYR A 142 -9.55 -4.87 -6.26
C TYR A 142 -9.63 -6.19 -7.02
N LYS A 143 -10.77 -6.88 -6.93
CA LYS A 143 -11.00 -8.16 -7.61
C LYS A 143 -10.86 -8.07 -9.12
N ARG A 144 -11.27 -6.94 -9.74
CA ARG A 144 -11.19 -6.71 -11.19
C ARG A 144 -9.84 -6.21 -11.67
N SER A 145 -8.96 -5.80 -10.78
CA SER A 145 -7.62 -5.33 -11.11
C SER A 145 -6.68 -6.49 -11.37
N ALA A 146 -6.12 -6.55 -12.58
CA ALA A 146 -5.12 -7.56 -12.95
C ALA A 146 -3.84 -7.42 -12.12
N ASN A 147 -3.45 -6.18 -11.76
CA ASN A 147 -2.28 -5.93 -10.94
C ASN A 147 -2.48 -6.42 -9.51
N CYS A 148 -3.62 -6.07 -8.88
CA CYS A 148 -3.97 -6.56 -7.54
C CYS A 148 -4.07 -8.09 -7.49
N GLN A 149 -4.62 -8.71 -8.54
CA GLN A 149 -4.64 -10.16 -8.66
C GLN A 149 -3.23 -10.73 -8.69
N SER A 150 -2.35 -10.18 -9.53
CA SER A 150 -0.96 -10.65 -9.65
C SER A 150 -0.19 -10.51 -8.34
N GLU A 151 -0.35 -9.40 -7.62
CA GLU A 151 0.25 -9.17 -6.30
C GLU A 151 -0.25 -10.18 -5.26
N ALA A 152 -1.58 -10.38 -5.21
CA ALA A 152 -2.20 -11.31 -4.27
C ALA A 152 -1.81 -12.77 -4.55
N GLU A 153 -1.80 -13.19 -5.81
CA GLU A 153 -1.35 -14.53 -6.24
C GLU A 153 0.13 -14.73 -5.93
N TYR A 154 0.97 -13.74 -6.20
CA TYR A 154 2.39 -13.82 -5.89
C TYR A 154 2.62 -13.94 -4.37
N ALA A 155 1.96 -13.11 -3.56
CA ALA A 155 2.02 -13.18 -2.11
C ALA A 155 1.54 -14.55 -1.58
N PHE A 156 0.46 -15.08 -2.15
CA PHE A 156 -0.07 -16.40 -1.79
C PHE A 156 0.91 -17.53 -2.12
N ASN A 157 1.48 -17.54 -3.34
CA ASN A 157 2.47 -18.52 -3.78
C ASN A 157 3.77 -18.46 -2.96
N ARG A 158 4.17 -17.25 -2.55
CA ARG A 158 5.33 -17.02 -1.66
C ARG A 158 5.03 -17.36 -0.19
N LYS A 159 3.80 -17.83 0.12
CA LYS A 159 3.36 -18.16 1.48
C LYS A 159 3.50 -16.98 2.46
N LYS A 160 3.35 -15.76 1.96
CA LYS A 160 3.35 -14.56 2.79
C LYS A 160 2.15 -14.55 3.72
N HIS A 161 2.31 -13.87 4.84
CA HIS A 161 1.19 -13.70 5.76
C HIS A 161 0.26 -12.60 5.24
N ILE A 162 -0.87 -13.01 4.69
CA ILE A 162 -1.88 -12.09 4.15
C ILE A 162 -2.87 -11.75 5.27
N VAL A 163 -3.07 -10.44 5.51
CA VAL A 163 -4.09 -9.88 6.38
C VAL A 163 -5.17 -9.25 5.49
N PRO A 164 -6.32 -9.93 5.31
CA PRO A 164 -7.38 -9.42 4.46
C PRO A 164 -8.12 -8.27 5.14
N CYS A 165 -8.34 -7.18 4.40
CA CYS A 165 -9.11 -6.02 4.82
C CYS A 165 -10.27 -5.81 3.87
N LYS A 166 -11.51 -5.89 4.35
CA LYS A 166 -12.70 -5.63 3.55
C LYS A 166 -12.98 -4.13 3.52
N MET A 167 -12.94 -3.52 2.33
CA MET A 167 -13.03 -2.07 2.19
C MET A 167 -14.45 -1.54 2.09
N LYS A 168 -15.43 -2.39 1.72
CA LYS A 168 -16.83 -2.00 1.49
C LYS A 168 -17.78 -2.95 2.22
N LYS A 169 -18.83 -2.39 2.85
CA LYS A 169 -19.80 -3.12 3.67
C LYS A 169 -20.44 -4.29 2.95
N ASP A 170 -20.92 -4.07 1.74
CA ASP A 170 -21.72 -5.07 0.99
C ASP A 170 -20.87 -5.94 0.06
N TYR A 171 -19.54 -5.86 0.15
CA TYR A 171 -18.65 -6.67 -0.65
C TYR A 171 -18.48 -8.06 -0.05
N ASN A 172 -18.66 -9.10 -0.87
CA ASN A 172 -18.39 -10.49 -0.51
C ASN A 172 -17.33 -11.06 -1.45
N PRO A 173 -16.14 -11.42 -0.97
CA PRO A 173 -15.08 -12.00 -1.80
C PRO A 173 -15.52 -13.33 -2.41
N ASP A 174 -15.38 -13.46 -3.71
CA ASP A 174 -15.67 -14.66 -4.49
C ASP A 174 -14.57 -14.92 -5.54
N GLY A 175 -14.68 -16.02 -6.28
CA GLY A 175 -13.72 -16.40 -7.31
C GLY A 175 -12.30 -16.54 -6.75
N TRP A 176 -11.29 -16.04 -7.47
CA TRP A 176 -9.89 -16.13 -7.08
C TRP A 176 -9.60 -15.47 -5.72
N LEU A 177 -10.27 -14.34 -5.45
CA LEU A 177 -10.08 -13.59 -4.21
C LEU A 177 -10.68 -14.34 -3.01
N GLY A 178 -11.86 -14.95 -3.21
CA GLY A 178 -12.46 -15.84 -2.21
C GLY A 178 -11.60 -17.08 -1.95
N PHE A 179 -10.95 -17.62 -2.99
CA PHE A 179 -10.02 -18.74 -2.87
C PHE A 179 -8.78 -18.33 -2.02
N ILE A 180 -8.16 -17.19 -2.31
CA ILE A 180 -7.02 -16.70 -1.52
C ILE A 180 -7.44 -16.40 -0.08
N LEU A 181 -8.62 -15.79 0.13
CA LEU A 181 -9.18 -15.54 1.47
C LEU A 181 -9.32 -16.83 2.26
N GLY A 182 -9.94 -17.84 1.68
CA GLY A 182 -10.17 -19.15 2.32
C GLY A 182 -10.91 -18.99 3.65
N THR A 183 -10.33 -19.56 4.72
CA THR A 183 -10.87 -19.51 6.09
C THR A 183 -10.26 -18.37 6.94
N ARG A 184 -9.50 -17.45 6.34
CA ARG A 184 -8.88 -16.35 7.09
C ARG A 184 -9.95 -15.38 7.59
N MET A 185 -9.76 -14.93 8.82
CA MET A 185 -10.50 -13.78 9.31
C MET A 185 -10.06 -12.52 8.55
N TYR A 186 -10.99 -11.60 8.35
CA TYR A 186 -10.70 -10.31 7.71
C TYR A 186 -11.11 -9.15 8.62
N ILE A 187 -10.48 -8.02 8.44
CA ILE A 187 -10.83 -6.77 9.12
C ILE A 187 -11.83 -6.02 8.25
N ASP A 188 -13.01 -5.71 8.78
CA ASP A 188 -14.11 -5.08 8.02
C ASP A 188 -14.13 -3.56 8.20
N PHE A 189 -13.41 -2.84 7.35
CA PHE A 189 -13.45 -1.38 7.27
C PHE A 189 -14.74 -0.82 6.67
N GLY A 190 -15.51 -1.66 6.00
CA GLY A 190 -16.80 -1.25 5.43
C GLY A 190 -17.93 -1.19 6.45
N THR A 191 -17.80 -1.89 7.59
CA THR A 191 -18.85 -2.00 8.62
C THR A 191 -18.45 -1.35 9.94
N TYR A 192 -17.20 -1.50 10.36
CA TYR A 192 -16.72 -0.90 11.60
C TYR A 192 -16.33 0.56 11.39
N GLU A 193 -16.45 1.36 12.44
CA GLU A 193 -15.81 2.67 12.50
C GLU A 193 -14.30 2.53 12.33
N PHE A 194 -13.68 3.52 11.69
CA PHE A 194 -12.27 3.45 11.28
C PHE A 194 -11.32 3.13 12.44
N GLU A 195 -11.49 3.81 13.58
CA GLU A 195 -10.66 3.63 14.77
C GLU A 195 -10.76 2.21 15.30
N LYS A 196 -11.97 1.64 15.30
CA LYS A 196 -12.20 0.25 15.72
C LYS A 196 -11.59 -0.75 14.75
N ALA A 197 -11.71 -0.51 13.45
CA ALA A 197 -11.10 -1.38 12.43
C ALA A 197 -9.56 -1.36 12.52
N ILE A 198 -8.96 -0.19 12.74
CA ILE A 198 -7.51 -0.04 12.95
C ILE A 198 -7.04 -0.77 14.21
N GLU A 199 -7.77 -0.65 15.32
CA GLU A 199 -7.46 -1.38 16.55
C GLU A 199 -7.44 -2.89 16.31
N LEU A 200 -8.45 -3.41 15.60
CA LEU A 200 -8.53 -4.83 15.26
C LEU A 200 -7.38 -5.25 14.34
N LEU A 201 -7.02 -4.40 13.37
CA LEU A 201 -5.91 -4.64 12.45
C LEU A 201 -4.57 -4.69 13.20
N ASP A 202 -4.30 -3.73 14.07
CA ASP A 202 -3.08 -3.70 14.86
C ASP A 202 -2.97 -4.93 15.78
N ASN A 203 -4.05 -5.27 16.48
CA ASN A 203 -4.10 -6.45 17.34
C ASN A 203 -3.79 -7.73 16.56
N GLU A 204 -4.33 -7.89 15.34
CA GLU A 204 -4.04 -9.06 14.49
C GLU A 204 -2.57 -9.09 14.08
N ILE A 205 -2.01 -7.97 13.65
CA ILE A 205 -0.59 -7.87 13.27
C ILE A 205 0.33 -8.22 14.46
N GLN A 206 0.07 -7.66 15.65
CA GLN A 206 0.85 -7.94 16.84
C GLN A 206 0.76 -9.41 17.27
N LEU A 207 -0.45 -10.00 17.21
CA LEU A 207 -0.65 -11.41 17.50
C LEU A 207 0.17 -12.30 16.56
N GLN A 208 0.18 -11.99 15.27
CA GLN A 208 0.94 -12.76 14.29
C GLN A 208 2.46 -12.55 14.45
N LYS A 209 2.91 -11.34 14.77
CA LYS A 209 4.32 -11.07 15.12
C LYS A 209 4.76 -11.95 16.30
N LYS A 210 3.95 -12.02 17.35
CA LYS A 210 4.22 -12.84 18.54
C LYS A 210 4.32 -14.32 18.20
N LYS A 211 3.33 -14.87 17.48
CA LYS A 211 3.34 -16.27 17.04
C LYS A 211 4.58 -16.64 16.23
N ARG A 212 5.00 -15.75 15.32
CA ARG A 212 6.21 -15.97 14.51
C ARG A 212 7.49 -15.97 15.36
N LYS A 213 7.57 -15.09 16.36
CA LYS A 213 8.69 -15.06 17.28
C LYS A 213 8.79 -16.35 18.08
N GLU A 214 7.68 -16.79 18.67
CA GLU A 214 7.60 -18.04 19.41
C GLU A 214 7.97 -19.26 18.55
N ALA A 215 7.47 -19.33 17.30
CA ALA A 215 7.81 -20.41 16.39
C ALA A 215 9.31 -20.45 16.01
N ARG A 216 9.96 -19.28 15.88
CA ARG A 216 11.41 -19.20 15.63
C ARG A 216 12.23 -19.63 16.84
N GLU A 217 11.79 -19.30 18.04
CA GLU A 217 12.44 -19.70 19.29
C GLU A 217 12.34 -21.21 19.52
N MET A 218 11.20 -21.82 19.14
CA MET A 218 11.00 -23.28 19.23
C MET A 218 11.81 -24.09 18.18
N ALA A 219 12.18 -23.45 17.07
CA ALA A 219 12.92 -24.10 15.98
C ALA A 219 14.47 -24.03 16.15
N ARG A 220 14.93 -23.33 17.18
CA ARG A 220 16.36 -23.23 17.57
C ARG A 220 16.73 -24.26 18.63
#